data_85ed273f407cac95c3dccb4f3a3f0847
#
_entry.id   85ed273f407cac95c3dccb4f3a3f0847
#
_cell.length_a   1.000
_cell.length_b   1.000
_cell.length_c   1.000
_cell.angle_alpha   90.00
_cell.angle_beta   90.00
_cell.angle_gamma   90.00
#
_symmetry.space_group_name_H-M   'P 1'
#
loop_
_entity.id
_entity.type
_entity.pdbx_description
1 polymer ?
#
loop_
_entity_poly.entity_id
_entity_poly.type
_entity_poly.pdbx_seq_one_letter_code
_entity_poly.pdbx_strand_id
1 'polypeptide(L)'
;MDGAYSGDNGKKSDYRRVATPEKNERNIFFWRMMNEGVVIKRKGYFLTRSEAIFFKNLTEWFGESYNIHCQVSLGQLIFLPKMGRDESEYRRFYAILNNMALDYVLVSKETNKVVCVIELDDDTHQRPDRIERDKKLNKVLLLAKVNFLRVPVNNINVEPEILEGRKL
;
A
#
# COMPACT_ATOMS: atom_id res chain seq x y z
N MET A 1 -36.25 -23.64 16.34
CA MET A 1 -36.24 -23.80 14.85
C MET A 1 -34.82 -23.63 14.40
N ASP A 2 -34.16 -24.77 14.21
CA ASP A 2 -32.72 -24.87 13.98
C ASP A 2 -32.43 -24.72 12.49
N GLY A 3 -31.73 -23.64 12.13
CA GLY A 3 -31.21 -23.41 10.78
C GLY A 3 -29.81 -23.98 10.66
N ALA A 4 -29.66 -25.19 10.16
CA ALA A 4 -28.38 -25.84 9.90
C ALA A 4 -27.62 -25.13 8.79
N TYR A 5 -26.45 -24.62 9.10
CA TYR A 5 -25.44 -24.23 8.11
C TYR A 5 -24.81 -25.51 7.52
N SER A 6 -25.21 -25.88 6.30
CA SER A 6 -24.52 -26.91 5.53
C SER A 6 -23.21 -26.37 5.01
N GLY A 7 -22.12 -26.80 5.61
CA GLY A 7 -20.77 -26.51 5.12
C GLY A 7 -20.52 -27.21 3.78
N ASP A 8 -20.34 -26.43 2.73
CA ASP A 8 -19.84 -26.92 1.45
C ASP A 8 -18.38 -27.32 1.63
N ASN A 9 -18.10 -28.61 1.68
CA ASN A 9 -16.76 -29.19 1.64
C ASN A 9 -16.18 -29.06 0.22
N GLY A 10 -15.89 -27.82 -0.19
CA GLY A 10 -15.14 -27.54 -1.40
C GLY A 10 -13.77 -28.23 -1.34
N LYS A 11 -13.58 -29.26 -2.15
CA LYS A 11 -12.31 -29.94 -2.37
C LYS A 11 -11.23 -28.90 -2.61
N LYS A 12 -10.31 -28.73 -1.66
CA LYS A 12 -9.05 -27.99 -1.89
C LYS A 12 -8.32 -28.73 -3.00
N SER A 13 -8.43 -28.21 -4.22
CA SER A 13 -7.60 -28.68 -5.32
C SER A 13 -6.14 -28.35 -4.96
N ASP A 14 -5.36 -29.38 -4.74
CA ASP A 14 -3.93 -29.33 -4.45
C ASP A 14 -3.18 -28.92 -5.73
N TYR A 15 -3.40 -27.66 -6.17
CA TYR A 15 -2.59 -27.07 -7.21
C TYR A 15 -1.21 -26.77 -6.63
N ARG A 16 -0.33 -27.75 -6.64
CA ARG A 16 1.12 -27.51 -6.54
C ARG A 16 1.47 -26.54 -7.66
N ARG A 17 1.54 -25.25 -7.33
CA ARG A 17 2.02 -24.22 -8.26
C ARG A 17 3.48 -24.56 -8.60
N VAL A 18 3.69 -25.21 -9.74
CA VAL A 18 5.03 -25.36 -10.28
C VAL A 18 5.62 -23.96 -10.41
N ALA A 19 6.75 -23.74 -9.75
CA ALA A 19 7.41 -22.44 -9.83
C ALA A 19 7.81 -22.17 -11.28
N THR A 20 7.44 -20.99 -11.82
CA THR A 20 7.90 -20.59 -13.15
C THR A 20 9.42 -20.43 -13.15
N PRO A 21 10.10 -20.59 -14.30
CA PRO A 21 11.56 -20.42 -14.40
C PRO A 21 12.04 -19.10 -13.77
N GLU A 22 11.38 -17.99 -14.04
CA GLU A 22 11.69 -16.67 -13.45
C GLU A 22 11.59 -16.64 -11.91
N LYS A 23 10.61 -17.33 -11.34
CA LYS A 23 10.47 -17.43 -9.90
C LYS A 23 11.61 -18.25 -9.30
N ASN A 24 12.05 -19.27 -10.00
CA ASN A 24 13.17 -20.10 -9.59
C ASN A 24 14.48 -19.31 -9.65
N GLU A 25 14.72 -18.54 -10.71
CA GLU A 25 15.89 -17.65 -10.85
C GLU A 25 15.98 -16.62 -9.71
N ARG A 26 14.85 -15.99 -9.36
CA ARG A 26 14.81 -15.03 -8.22
C ARG A 26 15.16 -15.70 -6.89
N ASN A 27 14.67 -16.90 -6.66
CA ASN A 27 14.99 -17.65 -5.46
C ASN A 27 16.46 -18.05 -5.41
N ILE A 28 17.02 -18.53 -6.53
CA ILE A 28 18.43 -18.87 -6.67
C ILE A 28 19.29 -17.64 -6.41
N PHE A 29 18.94 -16.49 -7.03
CA PHE A 29 19.65 -15.23 -6.81
C PHE A 29 19.63 -14.81 -5.34
N PHE A 30 18.45 -14.83 -4.68
CA PHE A 30 18.31 -14.49 -3.26
C PHE A 30 19.25 -15.34 -2.39
N TRP A 31 19.18 -16.66 -2.54
CA TRP A 31 19.99 -17.55 -1.72
C TRP A 31 21.49 -17.45 -2.02
N ARG A 32 21.84 -17.17 -3.26
CA ARG A 32 23.24 -16.89 -3.62
C ARG A 32 23.73 -15.65 -2.87
N MET A 33 22.99 -14.52 -2.93
CA MET A 33 23.37 -13.31 -2.22
C MET A 33 23.53 -13.52 -0.71
N MET A 34 22.62 -14.31 -0.12
CA MET A 34 22.69 -14.63 1.31
C MET A 34 23.94 -15.46 1.64
N ASN A 35 24.28 -16.45 0.80
CA ASN A 35 25.45 -17.32 0.98
C ASN A 35 26.77 -16.59 0.71
N GLU A 36 26.78 -15.59 -0.15
CA GLU A 36 27.94 -14.70 -0.40
C GLU A 36 28.15 -13.69 0.73
N GLY A 37 27.32 -13.71 1.76
CA GLY A 37 27.52 -12.88 2.96
C GLY A 37 27.11 -11.42 2.78
N VAL A 38 26.06 -11.14 1.97
CA VAL A 38 25.52 -9.77 1.85
C VAL A 38 25.21 -9.18 3.22
N VAL A 39 25.70 -7.97 3.48
CA VAL A 39 25.50 -7.30 4.75
C VAL A 39 24.11 -6.68 4.81
N ILE A 40 23.26 -7.17 5.70
CA ILE A 40 21.92 -6.64 5.94
C ILE A 40 21.93 -5.92 7.29
N LYS A 41 21.54 -4.64 7.28
CA LYS A 41 21.42 -3.83 8.50
C LYS A 41 20.00 -3.28 8.64
N ARG A 42 19.52 -3.23 9.88
CA ARG A 42 18.28 -2.57 10.23
C ARG A 42 18.42 -1.06 10.03
N LYS A 43 17.42 -0.40 9.45
CA LYS A 43 17.32 1.07 9.48
C LYS A 43 17.20 1.55 10.92
N GLY A 44 17.80 2.69 11.24
CA GLY A 44 17.72 3.28 12.58
C GLY A 44 16.30 3.78 12.88
N TYR A 45 15.67 4.41 11.91
CA TYR A 45 14.32 4.98 12.03
C TYR A 45 13.44 4.46 10.90
N PHE A 46 12.19 4.16 11.24
CA PHE A 46 11.18 3.72 10.27
C PHE A 46 10.56 4.92 9.53
N LEU A 47 10.24 5.98 10.27
CA LEU A 47 9.71 7.24 9.77
C LEU A 47 10.76 8.35 9.90
N THR A 48 10.71 9.34 9.03
CA THR A 48 11.42 10.61 9.20
C THR A 48 10.85 11.37 10.40
N ARG A 49 11.53 12.44 10.83
CA ARG A 49 11.05 13.25 11.96
C ARG A 49 9.66 13.86 11.70
N SER A 50 9.45 14.42 10.52
CA SER A 50 8.17 15.04 10.14
C SER A 50 7.07 13.99 10.04
N GLU A 51 7.34 12.84 9.42
CA GLU A 51 6.39 11.73 9.36
C GLU A 51 6.02 11.21 10.76
N ALA A 52 6.99 11.08 11.67
CA ALA A 52 6.72 10.61 13.03
C ALA A 52 5.85 11.58 13.82
N ILE A 53 6.09 12.90 13.69
CA ILE A 53 5.25 13.92 14.32
C ILE A 53 3.83 13.87 13.75
N PHE A 54 3.71 13.82 12.42
CA PHE A 54 2.39 13.80 11.79
C PHE A 54 1.63 12.51 12.09
N PHE A 55 2.30 11.36 12.16
CA PHE A 55 1.69 10.10 12.60
C PHE A 55 1.10 10.21 14.01
N LYS A 56 1.82 10.85 14.94
CA LYS A 56 1.32 11.09 16.29
C LYS A 56 0.07 11.95 16.25
N ASN A 57 0.08 13.06 15.51
CA ASN A 57 -1.05 13.96 15.37
C ASN A 57 -2.26 13.25 14.73
N LEU A 58 -2.05 12.50 13.64
CA LEU A 58 -3.12 11.69 13.03
C LEU A 58 -3.74 10.69 14.02
N THR A 59 -2.90 10.10 14.87
CA THR A 59 -3.38 9.16 15.90
C THR A 59 -4.19 9.86 16.98
N GLU A 60 -3.81 11.07 17.37
CA GLU A 60 -4.55 11.89 18.34
C GLU A 60 -5.89 12.36 17.76
N TRP A 61 -5.94 12.78 16.51
CA TRP A 61 -7.16 13.28 15.87
C TRP A 61 -8.13 12.16 15.46
N PHE A 62 -7.61 11.10 14.90
CA PHE A 62 -8.43 10.09 14.20
C PHE A 62 -8.34 8.69 14.78
N GLY A 63 -7.45 8.45 15.75
CA GLY A 63 -7.17 7.12 16.28
C GLY A 63 -8.33 6.46 17.01
N GLU A 64 -9.37 7.21 17.42
CA GLU A 64 -10.58 6.63 18.00
C GLU A 64 -11.37 5.85 16.94
N SER A 65 -11.56 6.41 15.75
CA SER A 65 -12.40 5.86 14.69
C SER A 65 -11.62 5.05 13.63
N TYR A 66 -10.32 5.31 13.48
CA TYR A 66 -9.50 4.71 12.43
C TYR A 66 -8.23 4.04 12.94
N ASN A 67 -7.83 2.97 12.27
CA ASN A 67 -6.48 2.45 12.32
C ASN A 67 -5.63 3.20 11.30
N ILE A 68 -4.46 3.72 11.72
CA ILE A 68 -3.56 4.46 10.87
C ILE A 68 -2.36 3.58 10.56
N HIS A 69 -2.18 3.27 9.28
CA HIS A 69 -1.07 2.46 8.79
C HIS A 69 -0.08 3.36 8.07
N CYS A 70 1.23 3.15 8.32
CA CYS A 70 2.30 3.90 7.69
C CYS A 70 3.00 3.07 6.63
N GLN A 71 3.53 3.75 5.58
CA GLN A 71 4.40 3.14 4.57
C GLN A 71 3.78 1.90 3.91
N VAL A 72 2.50 2.00 3.56
CA VAL A 72 1.75 0.90 2.95
C VAL A 72 2.03 0.84 1.45
N SER A 73 2.37 -0.35 0.93
CA SER A 73 2.48 -0.52 -0.51
C SER A 73 1.15 -0.26 -1.23
N LEU A 74 1.17 0.53 -2.30
CA LEU A 74 -0.02 0.81 -3.11
C LEU A 74 -0.69 -0.48 -3.61
N GLY A 75 0.09 -1.50 -3.95
CA GLY A 75 -0.44 -2.80 -4.38
C GLY A 75 -1.25 -3.55 -3.32
N GLN A 76 -1.19 -3.15 -2.04
CA GLN A 76 -2.03 -3.71 -0.98
C GLN A 76 -3.43 -3.07 -0.93
N LEU A 77 -3.59 -1.86 -1.47
CA LEU A 77 -4.85 -1.15 -1.47
C LEU A 77 -5.72 -1.44 -2.68
N ILE A 78 -5.12 -1.87 -3.77
CA ILE A 78 -5.82 -1.97 -5.05
C ILE A 78 -5.95 -3.43 -5.49
N PHE A 79 -7.08 -3.71 -6.13
CA PHE A 79 -7.28 -4.95 -6.87
C PHE A 79 -7.09 -4.68 -8.36
N LEU A 80 -6.14 -5.35 -8.96
CA LEU A 80 -5.87 -5.27 -10.39
C LEU A 80 -6.40 -6.53 -11.09
N PRO A 81 -7.53 -6.47 -11.81
CA PRO A 81 -8.03 -7.62 -12.57
C PRO A 81 -7.12 -7.91 -13.76
N LYS A 82 -6.91 -9.19 -14.06
CA LYS A 82 -6.03 -9.61 -15.18
C LYS A 82 -6.56 -9.20 -16.57
N MET A 83 -7.86 -9.17 -16.77
CA MET A 83 -8.55 -8.64 -17.96
C MET A 83 -7.96 -9.09 -19.31
N GLY A 84 -7.59 -10.38 -19.45
CA GLY A 84 -7.04 -10.94 -20.69
C GLY A 84 -5.62 -10.48 -21.04
N ARG A 85 -4.93 -9.76 -20.17
CA ARG A 85 -3.54 -9.36 -20.38
C ARG A 85 -2.59 -10.54 -20.22
N ASP A 86 -1.45 -10.46 -20.91
CA ASP A 86 -0.36 -11.39 -20.70
C ASP A 86 0.11 -11.39 -19.24
N GLU A 87 0.44 -12.56 -18.72
CA GLU A 87 0.86 -12.74 -17.33
C GLU A 87 2.12 -11.93 -17.00
N SER A 88 3.04 -11.78 -17.98
CA SER A 88 4.27 -11.01 -17.79
C SER A 88 4.00 -9.52 -17.65
N GLU A 89 3.12 -8.96 -18.49
CA GLU A 89 2.69 -7.56 -18.41
C GLU A 89 1.98 -7.27 -17.08
N TYR A 90 1.08 -8.16 -16.67
CA TYR A 90 0.39 -8.06 -15.40
C TYR A 90 1.38 -8.01 -14.23
N ARG A 91 2.36 -8.92 -14.20
CA ARG A 91 3.36 -8.96 -13.14
C ARG A 91 4.25 -7.72 -13.13
N ARG A 92 4.68 -7.24 -14.31
CA ARG A 92 5.49 -6.03 -14.42
C ARG A 92 4.73 -4.81 -13.90
N PHE A 93 3.47 -4.65 -14.29
CA PHE A 93 2.66 -3.55 -13.83
C PHE A 93 2.40 -3.62 -12.32
N TYR A 94 2.03 -4.80 -11.82
CA TYR A 94 1.81 -5.02 -10.39
C TYR A 94 3.08 -4.76 -9.55
N ALA A 95 4.24 -5.11 -10.06
CA ALA A 95 5.52 -4.81 -9.42
C ALA A 95 5.78 -3.29 -9.31
N ILE A 96 5.41 -2.50 -10.33
CA ILE A 96 5.49 -1.05 -10.28
C ILE A 96 4.60 -0.50 -9.16
N LEU A 97 3.37 -0.99 -9.04
CA LEU A 97 2.45 -0.55 -7.99
C LEU A 97 2.93 -0.95 -6.58
N ASN A 98 3.48 -2.15 -6.44
CA ASN A 98 4.02 -2.61 -5.16
C ASN A 98 5.25 -1.81 -4.70
N ASN A 99 5.98 -1.20 -5.62
CA ASN A 99 7.15 -0.36 -5.30
C ASN A 99 6.78 1.08 -4.92
N MET A 100 5.50 1.45 -5.00
CA MET A 100 5.01 2.74 -4.51
C MET A 100 4.50 2.57 -3.08
N ALA A 101 5.15 3.23 -2.13
CA ALA A 101 4.68 3.31 -0.75
C ALA A 101 3.80 4.54 -0.57
N LEU A 102 2.75 4.38 0.21
CA LEU A 102 1.84 5.42 0.68
C LEU A 102 2.24 5.80 2.10
N ASP A 103 2.32 7.09 2.40
CA ASP A 103 2.80 7.54 3.69
C ASP A 103 1.84 7.11 4.81
N TYR A 104 0.52 7.37 4.64
CA TYR A 104 -0.49 6.97 5.60
C TYR A 104 -1.75 6.46 4.92
N VAL A 105 -2.34 5.43 5.52
CA VAL A 105 -3.64 4.86 5.12
C VAL A 105 -4.53 4.76 6.35
N LEU A 106 -5.68 5.42 6.29
CA LEU A 106 -6.70 5.36 7.33
C LEU A 106 -7.72 4.28 6.99
N VAL A 107 -7.91 3.36 7.92
CA VAL A 107 -8.85 2.23 7.81
C VAL A 107 -9.88 2.33 8.92
N SER A 108 -11.16 2.36 8.58
CA SER A 108 -12.25 2.40 9.55
C SER A 108 -12.18 1.19 10.50
N LYS A 109 -12.23 1.43 11.80
CA LYS A 109 -12.28 0.36 12.81
C LYS A 109 -13.60 -0.40 12.78
N GLU A 110 -14.68 0.29 12.42
CA GLU A 110 -16.02 -0.30 12.35
C GLU A 110 -16.19 -1.22 11.14
N THR A 111 -15.79 -0.74 9.94
CA THR A 111 -16.08 -1.42 8.68
C THR A 111 -14.88 -2.15 8.07
N ASN A 112 -13.69 -1.90 8.62
CA ASN A 112 -12.41 -2.39 8.08
C ASN A 112 -12.14 -1.96 6.62
N LYS A 113 -12.75 -0.86 6.17
CA LYS A 113 -12.57 -0.30 4.83
C LYS A 113 -11.53 0.81 4.84
N VAL A 114 -10.79 0.93 3.74
CA VAL A 114 -9.92 2.08 3.48
C VAL A 114 -10.80 3.31 3.31
N VAL A 115 -10.54 4.35 4.12
CA VAL A 115 -11.29 5.61 4.11
C VAL A 115 -10.54 6.67 3.35
N CYS A 116 -9.25 6.83 3.64
CA CYS A 116 -8.43 7.87 3.04
C CYS A 116 -6.97 7.47 3.00
N VAL A 117 -6.26 7.94 1.97
CA VAL A 117 -4.81 7.94 1.89
C VAL A 117 -4.32 9.36 2.13
N ILE A 118 -3.27 9.54 2.91
CA ILE A 118 -2.65 10.85 3.15
C ILE A 118 -1.17 10.76 2.79
N GLU A 119 -0.72 11.64 1.90
CA GLU A 119 0.69 11.83 1.53
C GLU A 119 1.21 13.11 2.16
N LEU A 120 2.42 13.05 2.71
CA LEU A 120 3.09 14.21 3.33
C LEU A 120 4.04 14.83 2.31
N ASP A 121 3.70 16.01 1.82
CA ASP A 121 4.47 16.72 0.80
C ASP A 121 5.55 17.59 1.42
N ASP A 122 6.80 17.32 1.10
CA ASP A 122 7.95 18.19 1.40
C ASP A 122 8.37 19.01 0.15
N ASP A 123 9.18 20.07 0.36
CA ASP A 123 9.64 20.95 -0.72
C ASP A 123 10.57 20.26 -1.74
N THR A 124 10.91 18.99 -1.53
CA THR A 124 11.79 18.22 -2.43
C THR A 124 11.05 17.63 -3.64
N HIS A 125 9.74 17.88 -3.79
CA HIS A 125 8.88 17.37 -4.89
C HIS A 125 9.23 17.92 -6.28
N GLN A 126 10.16 18.88 -6.41
CA GLN A 126 10.58 19.41 -7.71
C GLN A 126 11.48 18.46 -8.52
N ARG A 127 11.87 17.33 -7.96
CA ARG A 127 12.69 16.35 -8.70
C ARG A 127 11.82 15.61 -9.74
N PRO A 128 12.28 15.50 -11.00
CA PRO A 128 11.50 14.91 -12.10
C PRO A 128 11.00 13.49 -11.83
N ASP A 129 11.81 12.66 -11.16
CA ASP A 129 11.48 11.30 -10.76
C ASP A 129 10.30 11.24 -9.77
N ARG A 130 10.23 12.18 -8.82
CA ARG A 130 9.12 12.31 -7.87
C ARG A 130 7.85 12.81 -8.54
N ILE A 131 7.94 13.82 -9.39
CA ILE A 131 6.80 14.33 -10.15
C ILE A 131 6.14 13.20 -10.95
N GLU A 132 6.95 12.38 -11.61
CA GLU A 132 6.42 11.25 -12.41
C GLU A 132 5.81 10.15 -11.52
N ARG A 133 6.43 9.85 -10.36
CA ARG A 133 5.85 8.94 -9.36
C ARG A 133 4.49 9.44 -8.89
N ASP A 134 4.40 10.73 -8.54
CA ASP A 134 3.19 11.36 -8.02
C ASP A 134 2.07 11.36 -9.05
N LYS A 135 2.36 11.62 -10.31
CA LYS A 135 1.39 11.50 -11.41
C LYS A 135 0.82 10.09 -11.51
N LYS A 136 1.68 9.06 -11.42
CA LYS A 136 1.26 7.65 -11.44
C LYS A 136 0.38 7.33 -10.25
N LEU A 137 0.81 7.71 -9.05
CA LEU A 137 0.08 7.51 -7.80
C LEU A 137 -1.31 8.14 -7.86
N ASN A 138 -1.39 9.42 -8.20
CA ASN A 138 -2.65 10.16 -8.32
C ASN A 138 -3.60 9.47 -9.33
N LYS A 139 -3.06 9.03 -10.48
CA LYS A 139 -3.86 8.34 -11.49
C LYS A 139 -4.45 7.03 -10.99
N VAL A 140 -3.66 6.25 -10.25
CA VAL A 140 -4.11 4.96 -9.71
C VAL A 140 -5.16 5.16 -8.62
N LEU A 141 -4.92 6.06 -7.65
CA LEU A 141 -5.86 6.35 -6.56
C LEU A 141 -7.20 6.86 -7.11
N LEU A 142 -7.17 7.74 -8.11
CA LEU A 142 -8.37 8.24 -8.78
C LEU A 142 -9.16 7.11 -9.45
N LEU A 143 -8.50 6.23 -10.22
CA LEU A 143 -9.14 5.10 -10.89
C LEU A 143 -9.70 4.07 -9.89
N ALA A 144 -9.02 3.88 -8.78
CA ALA A 144 -9.45 3.01 -7.68
C ALA A 144 -10.55 3.66 -6.81
N LYS A 145 -10.90 4.92 -7.06
CA LYS A 145 -11.86 5.71 -6.26
C LYS A 145 -11.49 5.76 -4.77
N VAL A 146 -10.22 5.84 -4.49
CA VAL A 146 -9.69 6.02 -3.13
C VAL A 146 -9.58 7.50 -2.85
N ASN A 147 -10.19 7.96 -1.74
CA ASN A 147 -9.99 9.33 -1.28
C ASN A 147 -8.53 9.53 -0.90
N PHE A 148 -7.92 10.61 -1.35
CA PHE A 148 -6.55 10.93 -0.96
C PHE A 148 -6.36 12.42 -0.73
N LEU A 149 -5.48 12.74 0.20
CA LEU A 149 -5.09 14.10 0.57
C LEU A 149 -3.58 14.25 0.47
N ARG A 150 -3.14 15.46 0.15
CA ARG A 150 -1.74 15.86 0.28
C ARG A 150 -1.64 16.94 1.33
N VAL A 151 -0.78 16.72 2.31
CA VAL A 151 -0.56 17.63 3.42
C VAL A 151 0.86 18.15 3.34
N PRO A 152 1.06 19.47 3.15
CA PRO A 152 2.40 20.06 3.20
C PRO A 152 3.04 19.86 4.58
N VAL A 153 4.36 19.62 4.62
CA VAL A 153 5.12 19.41 5.88
C VAL A 153 4.96 20.57 6.87
N ASN A 154 4.78 21.79 6.38
CA ASN A 154 4.52 22.95 7.26
C ASN A 154 3.13 22.93 7.93
N ASN A 155 2.22 22.09 7.48
CA ASN A 155 0.85 21.95 7.98
C ASN A 155 0.62 20.69 8.83
N ILE A 156 1.68 19.98 9.24
CA ILE A 156 1.57 18.73 10.03
C ILE A 156 0.87 18.89 11.39
N ASN A 157 0.74 20.12 11.89
CA ASN A 157 0.05 20.43 13.15
C ASN A 157 -1.40 20.90 12.93
N VAL A 158 -1.89 20.87 11.69
CA VAL A 158 -3.27 21.23 11.35
C VAL A 158 -4.02 19.96 11.00
N GLU A 159 -5.14 19.71 11.69
CA GLU A 159 -5.99 18.56 11.42
C GLU A 159 -6.54 18.63 9.99
N PRO A 160 -6.26 17.63 9.13
CA PRO A 160 -6.78 17.63 7.77
C PRO A 160 -8.28 17.26 7.76
N GLU A 161 -9.03 17.89 6.87
CA GLU A 161 -10.44 17.56 6.66
C GLU A 161 -10.56 16.26 5.87
N ILE A 162 -10.97 15.17 6.55
CA ILE A 162 -11.23 13.88 5.93
C ILE A 162 -12.68 13.85 5.46
N LEU A 163 -12.88 13.93 4.13
CA LEU A 163 -14.19 13.86 3.53
C LEU A 163 -14.65 12.40 3.45
N GLU A 164 -15.41 11.94 4.44
CA GLU A 164 -16.11 10.66 4.36
C GLU A 164 -17.24 10.79 3.32
N GLY A 165 -17.18 9.95 2.29
CA GLY A 165 -18.35 9.67 1.46
C GLY A 165 -18.65 10.61 0.31
N ARG A 166 -17.72 11.43 -0.21
CA ARG A 166 -17.93 12.01 -1.55
C ARG A 166 -17.93 10.90 -2.59
N LYS A 167 -19.14 10.54 -3.06
CA LYS A 167 -19.30 9.82 -4.33
C LYS A 167 -18.74 10.74 -5.41
N LEU A 168 -17.56 10.40 -5.92
CA LEU A 168 -17.02 10.97 -7.16
C LEU A 168 -17.83 10.45 -8.35
#